data_f31f551682eee142ac0519b129d16702
#
_entry.id   f31f551682eee142ac0519b129d16702
#
_cell.length_a   1.000
_cell.length_b   1.000
_cell.length_c   1.000
_cell.angle_alpha   90.00
_cell.angle_beta   90.00
_cell.angle_gamma   90.00
#
_symmetry.space_group_name_H-M   'P 1'
#
loop_
_entity.id
_entity.type
_entity.pdbx_description
1 polymer ?
#
loop_
_entity_poly.entity_id
_entity_poly.type
_entity_poly.pdbx_seq_one_letter_code
_entity_poly.pdbx_strand_id
1 'polypeptide(L)'
;MSAVDTGSISTTPAPAGGEISRKDMRVIWLLLVAAFVAILNETTMGIAIPHLNADLGIPPELGQWLTSAFMLTMAVVIPTTGFILQRFTTRQVFIAAMVAFSLGTLVALVAPGFSVLLVGRVIQAAGTGIMMPLLMTTIMNVVPPQSRGRMMGRVGLVISLAPAIGPTLAGAVLETLNWRALFAIILPIAIVALAMGAKWMTNLGETRAARVRC
;
A
#
# COMPACT_ATOMS: atom_id res chain seq x y z
N MET A 1 21.19 -47.03 46.54
CA MET A 1 20.56 -47.07 45.23
C MET A 1 19.38 -46.12 45.28
N SER A 2 19.56 -44.90 44.83
CA SER A 2 18.54 -43.82 44.88
C SER A 2 17.81 -43.84 43.52
N ALA A 3 16.51 -44.03 43.54
CA ALA A 3 15.65 -43.97 42.33
C ALA A 3 15.58 -42.54 41.84
N VAL A 4 15.98 -42.31 40.60
CA VAL A 4 15.83 -41.03 39.91
C VAL A 4 14.37 -40.97 39.45
N ASP A 5 13.62 -40.04 40.05
CA ASP A 5 12.24 -39.70 39.67
C ASP A 5 12.25 -39.00 38.33
N THR A 6 11.88 -39.69 37.26
CA THR A 6 11.66 -39.14 35.95
C THR A 6 10.34 -38.36 35.95
N GLY A 7 10.43 -37.11 36.39
CA GLY A 7 9.30 -36.19 36.32
C GLY A 7 8.75 -36.10 34.88
N SER A 8 7.54 -36.56 34.70
CA SER A 8 6.77 -36.45 33.46
C SER A 8 6.68 -34.99 33.05
N ILE A 9 7.38 -34.63 31.96
CA ILE A 9 7.23 -33.33 31.31
C ILE A 9 5.80 -33.26 30.77
N SER A 10 4.93 -32.62 31.54
CA SER A 10 3.59 -32.26 31.10
C SER A 10 3.72 -31.31 29.92
N THR A 11 3.65 -31.84 28.70
CA THR A 11 3.51 -31.04 27.49
C THR A 11 2.11 -30.44 27.47
N THR A 12 1.95 -29.28 28.10
CA THR A 12 0.75 -28.47 27.90
C THR A 12 0.68 -28.16 26.39
N PRO A 13 -0.38 -28.54 25.68
CA PRO A 13 -0.52 -28.19 24.27
C PRO A 13 -0.46 -26.69 24.16
N ALA A 14 0.45 -26.19 23.31
CA ALA A 14 0.48 -24.78 22.97
C ALA A 14 -0.93 -24.37 22.50
N PRO A 15 -1.47 -23.21 22.94
CA PRO A 15 -2.80 -22.79 22.55
C PRO A 15 -2.88 -22.79 21.02
N ALA A 16 -3.89 -23.49 20.50
CA ALA A 16 -4.17 -23.60 19.08
C ALA A 16 -4.14 -22.19 18.47
N GLY A 17 -3.29 -21.99 17.47
CA GLY A 17 -3.03 -20.70 16.87
C GLY A 17 -4.34 -19.99 16.54
N GLY A 18 -4.59 -18.83 17.17
CA GLY A 18 -5.82 -18.08 17.01
C GLY A 18 -6.12 -17.87 15.54
N GLU A 19 -7.30 -18.27 15.08
CA GLU A 19 -7.75 -18.02 13.72
C GLU A 19 -7.81 -16.50 13.47
N ILE A 20 -7.28 -16.06 12.34
CA ILE A 20 -7.38 -14.67 11.93
C ILE A 20 -8.85 -14.34 11.74
N SER A 21 -9.36 -13.34 12.45
CA SER A 21 -10.76 -12.92 12.33
C SER A 21 -11.09 -12.58 10.87
N ARG A 22 -12.30 -12.92 10.43
CA ARG A 22 -12.76 -12.53 9.08
C ARG A 22 -12.72 -11.01 8.85
N LYS A 23 -12.87 -10.22 9.92
CA LYS A 23 -12.74 -8.76 9.88
C LYS A 23 -11.30 -8.33 9.58
N ASP A 24 -10.35 -8.93 10.28
CA ASP A 24 -8.92 -8.63 10.12
C ASP A 24 -8.42 -9.06 8.74
N MET A 25 -8.88 -10.19 8.25
CA MET A 25 -8.56 -10.65 6.90
C MET A 25 -9.07 -9.68 5.83
N ARG A 26 -10.27 -9.10 5.99
CA ARG A 26 -10.79 -8.08 5.06
C ARG A 26 -9.92 -6.81 5.05
N VAL A 27 -9.45 -6.36 6.22
CA VAL A 27 -8.54 -5.21 6.32
C VAL A 27 -7.23 -5.49 5.60
N ILE A 28 -6.63 -6.66 5.81
CA ILE A 28 -5.39 -7.06 5.13
C ILE A 28 -5.58 -7.08 3.60
N TRP A 29 -6.69 -7.65 3.11
CA TRP A 29 -6.98 -7.68 1.67
C TRP A 29 -7.19 -6.28 1.08
N LEU A 30 -7.85 -5.36 1.81
CA LEU A 30 -7.99 -3.97 1.39
C LEU A 30 -6.64 -3.27 1.27
N LEU A 31 -5.77 -3.47 2.26
CA LEU A 31 -4.41 -2.91 2.24
C LEU A 31 -3.57 -3.51 1.11
N LEU A 32 -3.71 -4.81 0.84
CA LEU A 32 -3.04 -5.48 -0.28
C LEU A 32 -3.49 -4.92 -1.64
N VAL A 33 -4.80 -4.73 -1.83
CA VAL A 33 -5.33 -4.14 -3.06
C VAL A 33 -4.83 -2.71 -3.22
N ALA A 34 -4.85 -1.90 -2.15
CA ALA A 34 -4.34 -0.54 -2.20
C ALA A 34 -2.84 -0.49 -2.53
N ALA A 35 -2.03 -1.37 -1.91
CA ALA A 35 -0.61 -1.48 -2.21
C ALA A 35 -0.37 -1.96 -3.65
N PHE A 36 -1.13 -2.93 -4.14
CA PHE A 36 -1.07 -3.41 -5.52
C PHE A 36 -1.35 -2.28 -6.52
N VAL A 37 -2.43 -1.50 -6.31
CA VAL A 37 -2.79 -0.38 -7.18
C VAL A 37 -1.71 0.70 -7.17
N ALA A 38 -1.12 0.99 -6.00
CA ALA A 38 -0.05 1.96 -5.88
C ALA A 38 1.21 1.53 -6.66
N ILE A 39 1.63 0.26 -6.54
CA ILE A 39 2.78 -0.29 -7.27
C ILE A 39 2.49 -0.38 -8.78
N LEU A 40 1.28 -0.79 -9.14
CA LEU A 40 0.84 -0.84 -10.54
C LEU A 40 0.92 0.56 -11.19
N ASN A 41 0.44 1.59 -10.49
CA ASN A 41 0.54 2.97 -10.96
C ASN A 41 1.99 3.44 -11.13
N GLU A 42 2.89 3.05 -10.24
CA GLU A 42 4.31 3.37 -10.33
C GLU A 42 4.96 2.71 -11.56
N THR A 43 4.69 1.43 -11.78
CA THR A 43 5.25 0.66 -12.90
C THR A 43 4.70 1.12 -14.25
N THR A 44 3.40 1.43 -14.34
CA THR A 44 2.78 1.93 -15.57
C THR A 44 3.30 3.31 -15.94
N MET A 45 3.59 4.16 -14.94
CA MET A 45 4.13 5.50 -15.18
C MET A 45 5.53 5.47 -15.80
N GLY A 46 6.40 4.55 -15.37
CA GLY A 46 7.73 4.40 -15.97
C GLY A 46 7.70 4.18 -17.48
N ILE A 47 6.68 3.48 -17.98
CA ILE A 47 6.47 3.21 -19.41
C ILE A 47 5.78 4.40 -20.11
N ALA A 48 4.97 5.17 -19.38
CA ALA A 48 4.26 6.31 -19.94
C ALA A 48 5.16 7.54 -20.17
N ILE A 49 6.32 7.66 -19.51
CA ILE A 49 7.20 8.84 -19.59
C ILE A 49 7.58 9.23 -21.03
N PRO A 50 8.02 8.33 -21.93
CA PRO A 50 8.35 8.69 -23.29
C PRO A 50 7.16 9.27 -24.06
N HIS A 51 5.97 8.70 -23.91
CA HIS A 51 4.74 9.19 -24.54
C HIS A 51 4.32 10.55 -23.97
N LEU A 52 4.49 10.74 -22.68
CA LEU A 52 4.21 11.99 -21.98
C LEU A 52 5.16 13.10 -22.41
N ASN A 53 6.47 12.79 -22.56
CA ASN A 53 7.45 13.75 -23.05
C ASN A 53 7.11 14.22 -24.45
N ALA A 54 6.68 13.31 -25.33
CA ALA A 54 6.27 13.64 -26.69
C ALA A 54 4.98 14.49 -26.71
N ASP A 55 3.98 14.14 -25.89
CA ASP A 55 2.69 14.85 -25.83
C ASP A 55 2.82 16.26 -25.23
N LEU A 56 3.64 16.42 -24.19
CA LEU A 56 3.88 17.70 -23.53
C LEU A 56 5.01 18.54 -24.16
N GLY A 57 5.72 18.00 -25.16
CA GLY A 57 6.84 18.68 -25.80
C GLY A 57 7.99 18.99 -24.84
N ILE A 58 8.24 18.13 -23.85
CA ILE A 58 9.29 18.33 -22.85
C ILE A 58 10.47 17.40 -23.10
N PRO A 59 11.71 17.86 -22.75
CA PRO A 59 12.88 17.02 -22.89
C PRO A 59 12.85 15.82 -21.90
N PRO A 60 13.52 14.70 -22.24
CA PRO A 60 13.54 13.49 -21.42
C PRO A 60 13.99 13.72 -19.97
N GLU A 61 14.89 14.67 -19.75
CA GLU A 61 15.41 15.02 -18.42
C GLU A 61 14.30 15.55 -17.50
N LEU A 62 13.38 16.35 -18.04
CA LEU A 62 12.22 16.83 -17.29
C LEU A 62 11.24 15.70 -16.99
N GLY A 63 11.00 14.79 -17.94
CA GLY A 63 10.14 13.62 -17.71
C GLY A 63 10.66 12.72 -16.58
N GLN A 64 11.97 12.56 -16.46
CA GLN A 64 12.60 11.81 -15.37
C GLN A 64 12.31 12.39 -13.98
N TRP A 65 12.08 13.70 -13.87
CA TRP A 65 11.70 14.32 -12.59
C TRP A 65 10.38 13.81 -12.04
N LEU A 66 9.47 13.33 -12.88
CA LEU A 66 8.20 12.73 -12.42
C LEU A 66 8.45 11.48 -11.57
N THR A 67 9.44 10.66 -11.93
CA THR A 67 9.85 9.50 -11.17
C THR A 67 10.75 9.87 -10.01
N SER A 68 11.72 10.75 -10.23
CA SER A 68 12.66 11.15 -9.18
C SER A 68 11.98 11.87 -8.02
N ALA A 69 11.06 12.81 -8.29
CA ALA A 69 10.29 13.49 -7.26
C ALA A 69 9.35 12.54 -6.52
N PHE A 70 8.77 11.56 -7.22
CA PHE A 70 7.96 10.51 -6.61
C PHE A 70 8.79 9.69 -5.62
N MET A 71 9.94 9.17 -6.05
CA MET A 71 10.84 8.38 -5.20
C MET A 71 11.40 9.20 -4.03
N LEU A 72 11.77 10.47 -4.27
CA LEU A 72 12.26 11.36 -3.21
C LEU A 72 11.17 11.60 -2.14
N THR A 73 9.94 11.83 -2.57
CA THR A 73 8.80 11.98 -1.66
C THR A 73 8.60 10.70 -0.83
N MET A 74 8.64 9.52 -1.46
CA MET A 74 8.54 8.25 -0.76
C MET A 74 9.69 8.05 0.24
N ALA A 75 10.92 8.43 -0.12
CA ALA A 75 12.09 8.32 0.76
C ALA A 75 11.92 9.14 2.06
N VAL A 76 11.18 10.24 2.02
CA VAL A 76 10.85 11.05 3.19
C VAL A 76 9.64 10.49 3.94
N VAL A 77 8.62 10.07 3.21
CA VAL A 77 7.33 9.63 3.81
C VAL A 77 7.44 8.27 4.48
N ILE A 78 8.18 7.32 3.93
CA ILE A 78 8.29 5.96 4.48
C ILE A 78 8.82 5.96 5.92
N PRO A 79 9.95 6.62 6.26
CA PRO A 79 10.42 6.71 7.65
C PRO A 79 9.43 7.46 8.57
N THR A 80 8.81 8.52 8.06
CA THR A 80 7.84 9.33 8.81
C THR A 80 6.59 8.54 9.16
N THR A 81 6.22 7.55 8.34
CA THR A 81 5.04 6.71 8.56
C THR A 81 5.11 5.94 9.87
N GLY A 82 6.30 5.50 10.28
CA GLY A 82 6.48 4.82 11.58
C GLY A 82 6.04 5.70 12.76
N PHE A 83 6.32 7.00 12.70
CA PHE A 83 5.87 7.97 13.70
C PHE A 83 4.36 8.24 13.63
N ILE A 84 3.82 8.34 12.41
CA ILE A 84 2.39 8.56 12.19
C ILE A 84 1.57 7.40 12.76
N LEU A 85 2.02 6.15 12.55
CA LEU A 85 1.35 4.94 13.03
C LEU A 85 1.34 4.79 14.56
N GLN A 86 2.21 5.51 15.28
CA GLN A 86 2.19 5.56 16.74
C GLN A 86 1.14 6.53 17.29
N ARG A 87 0.74 7.54 16.52
CA ARG A 87 -0.17 8.62 16.95
C ARG A 87 -1.59 8.48 16.43
N PHE A 88 -1.77 7.86 15.26
CA PHE A 88 -3.05 7.76 14.59
C PHE A 88 -3.50 6.31 14.47
N THR A 89 -4.81 6.11 14.37
CA THR A 89 -5.38 4.78 14.16
C THR A 89 -5.08 4.29 12.74
N THR A 90 -4.96 2.97 12.57
CA THR A 90 -4.76 2.32 11.25
C THR A 90 -5.78 2.82 10.21
N ARG A 91 -7.05 3.00 10.63
CA ARG A 91 -8.10 3.51 9.76
C ARG A 91 -7.85 4.95 9.30
N GLN A 92 -7.47 5.84 10.21
CA GLN A 92 -7.19 7.24 9.88
C GLN A 92 -6.01 7.35 8.91
N VAL A 93 -4.94 6.61 9.17
CA VAL A 93 -3.76 6.59 8.32
C VAL A 93 -4.08 6.04 6.94
N PHE A 94 -4.86 4.96 6.84
CA PHE A 94 -5.31 4.41 5.57
C PHE A 94 -6.15 5.41 4.76
N ILE A 95 -7.15 6.03 5.39
CA ILE A 95 -8.01 7.01 4.72
C ILE A 95 -7.19 8.19 4.23
N ALA A 96 -6.31 8.74 5.08
CA ALA A 96 -5.45 9.87 4.70
C ALA A 96 -4.54 9.52 3.50
N ALA A 97 -3.92 8.33 3.52
CA ALA A 97 -3.07 7.86 2.46
C ALA A 97 -3.83 7.63 1.15
N MET A 98 -5.01 7.01 1.20
CA MET A 98 -5.84 6.77 0.02
C MET A 98 -6.46 8.06 -0.54
N VAL A 99 -6.81 9.01 0.32
CA VAL A 99 -7.25 10.35 -0.11
C VAL A 99 -6.10 11.07 -0.81
N ALA A 100 -4.89 11.09 -0.24
CA ALA A 100 -3.71 11.68 -0.88
C ALA A 100 -3.43 11.02 -2.23
N PHE A 101 -3.43 9.68 -2.30
CA PHE A 101 -3.23 8.93 -3.53
C PHE A 101 -4.29 9.27 -4.60
N SER A 102 -5.57 9.27 -4.22
CA SER A 102 -6.68 9.56 -5.14
C SER A 102 -6.67 11.01 -5.62
N LEU A 103 -6.39 11.97 -4.73
CA LEU A 103 -6.24 13.39 -5.09
C LEU A 103 -5.05 13.61 -6.03
N GLY A 104 -3.90 13.01 -5.72
CA GLY A 104 -2.73 13.08 -6.59
C GLY A 104 -2.99 12.48 -7.98
N THR A 105 -3.72 11.35 -8.03
CA THR A 105 -4.14 10.71 -9.28
C THR A 105 -5.12 11.59 -10.07
N LEU A 106 -6.06 12.24 -9.38
CA LEU A 106 -7.00 13.18 -10.01
C LEU A 106 -6.27 14.41 -10.57
N VAL A 107 -5.36 15.00 -9.79
CA VAL A 107 -4.53 16.14 -10.25
C VAL A 107 -3.70 15.74 -11.46
N ALA A 108 -3.09 14.57 -11.45
CA ALA A 108 -2.32 14.05 -12.58
C ALA A 108 -3.20 13.80 -13.83
N LEU A 109 -4.42 13.30 -13.65
CA LEU A 109 -5.38 13.06 -14.73
C LEU A 109 -5.77 14.35 -15.48
N VAL A 110 -6.03 15.41 -14.72
CA VAL A 110 -6.48 16.71 -15.29
C VAL A 110 -5.33 17.67 -15.57
N ALA A 111 -4.09 17.25 -15.39
CA ALA A 111 -2.92 18.11 -15.52
C ALA A 111 -2.82 18.71 -16.93
N PRO A 112 -2.82 20.05 -17.07
CA PRO A 112 -2.66 20.72 -18.35
C PRO A 112 -1.19 20.74 -18.84
N GLY A 113 -0.22 20.46 -17.95
CA GLY A 113 1.20 20.49 -18.24
C GLY A 113 2.04 19.86 -17.14
N PHE A 114 3.35 19.85 -17.37
CA PHE A 114 4.36 19.19 -16.53
C PHE A 114 4.30 19.58 -15.04
N SER A 115 4.22 20.89 -14.74
CA SER A 115 4.27 21.36 -13.34
C SER A 115 3.11 20.84 -12.50
N VAL A 116 1.90 20.83 -13.04
CA VAL A 116 0.71 20.33 -12.35
C VAL A 116 0.80 18.81 -12.21
N LEU A 117 1.28 18.13 -13.25
CA LEU A 117 1.52 16.69 -13.20
C LEU A 117 2.54 16.32 -12.12
N LEU A 118 3.64 17.09 -12.01
CA LEU A 118 4.66 16.88 -10.98
C LEU A 118 4.08 17.03 -9.56
N VAL A 119 3.27 18.06 -9.32
CA VAL A 119 2.57 18.25 -8.03
C VAL A 119 1.64 17.05 -7.75
N GLY A 120 0.86 16.62 -8.75
CA GLY A 120 0.03 15.42 -8.62
C GLY A 120 0.83 14.19 -8.23
N ARG A 121 2.01 13.99 -8.81
CA ARG A 121 2.92 12.88 -8.51
C ARG A 121 3.47 12.94 -7.09
N VAL A 122 3.82 14.12 -6.59
CA VAL A 122 4.28 14.31 -5.21
C VAL A 122 3.17 13.96 -4.20
N ILE A 123 1.95 14.46 -4.43
CA ILE A 123 0.80 14.15 -3.58
C ILE A 123 0.50 12.64 -3.61
N GLN A 124 0.54 12.03 -4.79
CA GLN A 124 0.32 10.58 -4.98
C GLN A 124 1.38 9.74 -4.27
N ALA A 125 2.66 10.14 -4.35
CA ALA A 125 3.77 9.50 -3.68
C ALA A 125 3.64 9.53 -2.15
N ALA A 126 3.13 10.63 -1.59
CA ALA A 126 2.86 10.73 -0.16
C ALA A 126 1.84 9.67 0.30
N GLY A 127 0.78 9.43 -0.47
CA GLY A 127 -0.16 8.35 -0.21
C GLY A 127 0.48 6.96 -0.36
N THR A 128 1.21 6.74 -1.45
CA THR A 128 1.88 5.45 -1.75
C THR A 128 2.88 5.05 -0.68
N GLY A 129 3.71 5.98 -0.22
CA GLY A 129 4.77 5.73 0.78
C GLY A 129 4.25 5.24 2.13
N ILE A 130 2.99 5.54 2.45
CA ILE A 130 2.33 5.08 3.68
C ILE A 130 1.83 3.63 3.56
N MET A 131 1.47 3.17 2.35
CA MET A 131 0.75 1.89 2.18
C MET A 131 1.54 0.68 2.64
N MET A 132 2.82 0.57 2.27
CA MET A 132 3.63 -0.59 2.62
C MET A 132 3.94 -0.69 4.11
N PRO A 133 4.42 0.35 4.81
CA PRO A 133 4.59 0.32 6.25
C PRO A 133 3.28 0.02 6.99
N LEU A 134 2.16 0.59 6.54
CA LEU A 134 0.84 0.35 7.12
C LEU A 134 0.42 -1.12 6.98
N LEU A 135 0.59 -1.71 5.80
CA LEU A 135 0.30 -3.12 5.54
C LEU A 135 1.14 -4.03 6.44
N MET A 136 2.47 -3.81 6.49
CA MET A 136 3.39 -4.61 7.29
C MET A 136 3.07 -4.52 8.78
N THR A 137 2.84 -3.32 9.30
CA THR A 137 2.47 -3.11 10.70
C THR A 137 1.14 -3.77 11.04
N THR A 138 0.15 -3.68 10.14
CA THR A 138 -1.15 -4.34 10.34
C THR A 138 -1.00 -5.85 10.40
N ILE A 139 -0.24 -6.45 9.49
CA ILE A 139 0.02 -7.91 9.49
C ILE A 139 0.71 -8.34 10.78
N MET A 140 1.74 -7.60 11.23
CA MET A 140 2.45 -7.92 12.46
C MET A 140 1.57 -7.82 13.71
N ASN A 141 0.58 -6.94 13.71
CA ASN A 141 -0.32 -6.74 14.85
C ASN A 141 -1.46 -7.76 14.89
N VAL A 142 -1.95 -8.22 13.73
CA VAL A 142 -3.19 -8.99 13.61
C VAL A 142 -2.94 -10.47 13.35
N VAL A 143 -1.85 -10.80 12.62
CA VAL A 143 -1.56 -12.17 12.22
C VAL A 143 -0.74 -12.90 13.29
N PRO A 144 -1.20 -14.07 13.76
CA PRO A 144 -0.43 -14.89 14.71
C PRO A 144 0.95 -15.26 14.14
N PRO A 145 1.99 -15.34 15.00
CA PRO A 145 3.38 -15.60 14.56
C PRO A 145 3.52 -16.80 13.64
N GLN A 146 2.78 -17.88 13.91
CA GLN A 146 2.81 -19.14 13.16
C GLN A 146 2.30 -18.99 11.71
N SER A 147 1.41 -18.03 11.47
CA SER A 147 0.78 -17.79 10.16
C SER A 147 1.41 -16.63 9.37
N ARG A 148 2.34 -15.89 9.98
CA ARG A 148 2.98 -14.70 9.35
C ARG A 148 3.73 -15.07 8.07
N GLY A 149 4.49 -16.17 8.07
CA GLY A 149 5.23 -16.61 6.89
C GLY A 149 4.31 -16.87 5.69
N ARG A 150 3.18 -17.54 5.90
CA ARG A 150 2.19 -17.78 4.84
C ARG A 150 1.56 -16.48 4.36
N MET A 151 1.29 -15.54 5.26
CA MET A 151 0.75 -14.22 4.91
C MET A 151 1.77 -13.41 4.12
N MET A 152 3.04 -13.40 4.52
CA MET A 152 4.13 -12.73 3.80
C MET A 152 4.32 -13.29 2.39
N GLY A 153 4.18 -14.61 2.22
CA GLY A 153 4.19 -15.24 0.90
C GLY A 153 3.06 -14.71 0.00
N ARG A 154 1.84 -14.56 0.53
CA ARG A 154 0.72 -13.95 -0.22
C ARG A 154 0.97 -12.49 -0.57
N VAL A 155 1.51 -11.71 0.36
CA VAL A 155 1.91 -10.32 0.12
C VAL A 155 2.94 -10.25 -0.99
N GLY A 156 3.99 -11.08 -0.94
CA GLY A 156 5.01 -11.16 -1.98
C GLY A 156 4.45 -11.48 -3.36
N LEU A 157 3.53 -12.44 -3.46
CA LEU A 157 2.86 -12.77 -4.72
C LEU A 157 2.08 -11.59 -5.30
N VAL A 158 1.28 -10.90 -4.47
CA VAL A 158 0.48 -9.76 -4.92
C VAL A 158 1.36 -8.59 -5.35
N ILE A 159 2.42 -8.30 -4.60
CA ILE A 159 3.37 -7.22 -4.91
C ILE A 159 4.15 -7.52 -6.20
N SER A 160 4.57 -8.75 -6.41
CA SER A 160 5.29 -9.15 -7.63
C SER A 160 4.40 -9.14 -8.88
N LEU A 161 3.09 -9.31 -8.71
CA LEU A 161 2.15 -9.32 -9.82
C LEU A 161 1.98 -7.93 -10.45
N ALA A 162 2.07 -6.86 -9.68
CA ALA A 162 1.92 -5.49 -10.18
C ALA A 162 3.00 -5.11 -11.22
N PRO A 163 4.31 -5.30 -10.97
CA PRO A 163 5.34 -5.09 -11.99
C PRO A 163 5.24 -6.05 -13.19
N ALA A 164 4.71 -7.25 -12.99
CA ALA A 164 4.53 -8.20 -14.09
C ALA A 164 3.40 -7.78 -15.05
N ILE A 165 2.31 -7.25 -14.52
CA ILE A 165 1.14 -6.80 -15.31
C ILE A 165 1.33 -5.37 -15.82
N GLY A 166 2.01 -4.51 -15.05
CA GLY A 166 2.15 -3.08 -15.34
C GLY A 166 2.58 -2.76 -16.76
N PRO A 167 3.67 -3.34 -17.27
CA PRO A 167 4.14 -3.08 -18.62
C PRO A 167 3.12 -3.45 -19.71
N THR A 168 2.50 -4.61 -19.58
CA THR A 168 1.48 -5.08 -20.54
C THR A 168 0.26 -4.17 -20.53
N LEU A 169 -0.21 -3.79 -19.35
CA LEU A 169 -1.34 -2.87 -19.19
C LEU A 169 -1.00 -1.50 -19.77
N ALA A 170 0.17 -0.95 -19.43
CA ALA A 170 0.60 0.35 -19.92
C ALA A 170 0.76 0.36 -21.44
N GLY A 171 1.41 -0.67 -22.01
CA GLY A 171 1.57 -0.80 -23.46
C GLY A 171 0.22 -0.83 -24.18
N ALA A 172 -0.70 -1.72 -23.78
CA ALA A 172 -2.02 -1.83 -24.38
C ALA A 172 -2.85 -0.53 -24.30
N VAL A 173 -2.76 0.20 -23.19
CA VAL A 173 -3.44 1.49 -23.02
C VAL A 173 -2.82 2.57 -23.89
N LEU A 174 -1.48 2.64 -23.93
CA LEU A 174 -0.76 3.69 -24.66
C LEU A 174 -0.79 3.50 -26.18
N GLU A 175 -0.99 2.26 -26.68
CA GLU A 175 -1.19 1.98 -28.11
C GLU A 175 -2.53 2.53 -28.63
N THR A 176 -3.55 2.58 -27.80
CA THR A 176 -4.91 2.94 -28.20
C THR A 176 -5.41 4.26 -27.64
N LEU A 177 -4.86 4.67 -26.51
CA LEU A 177 -5.27 5.85 -25.73
C LEU A 177 -4.04 6.69 -25.38
N ASN A 178 -4.28 7.82 -24.75
CA ASN A 178 -3.21 8.68 -24.23
C ASN A 178 -2.79 8.28 -22.79
N TRP A 179 -1.67 8.82 -22.31
CA TRP A 179 -1.13 8.57 -20.97
C TRP A 179 -2.11 8.93 -19.83
N ARG A 180 -3.05 9.88 -20.07
CA ARG A 180 -4.10 10.22 -19.09
C ARG A 180 -5.03 9.06 -18.78
N ALA A 181 -5.25 8.17 -19.75
CA ALA A 181 -6.09 6.98 -19.55
C ALA A 181 -5.56 6.05 -18.46
N LEU A 182 -4.25 5.99 -18.24
CA LEU A 182 -3.67 5.22 -17.12
C LEU A 182 -4.18 5.73 -15.77
N PHE A 183 -4.20 7.04 -15.57
CA PHE A 183 -4.76 7.64 -14.35
C PHE A 183 -6.27 7.49 -14.26
N ALA A 184 -6.98 7.57 -15.39
CA ALA A 184 -8.42 7.37 -15.47
C ALA A 184 -8.85 5.94 -15.08
N ILE A 185 -8.02 4.93 -15.36
CA ILE A 185 -8.27 3.54 -14.96
C ILE A 185 -7.98 3.34 -13.48
N ILE A 186 -6.90 3.93 -12.98
CA ILE A 186 -6.45 3.76 -11.58
C ILE A 186 -7.35 4.51 -10.61
N LEU A 187 -7.84 5.70 -10.97
CA LEU A 187 -8.63 6.56 -10.10
C LEU A 187 -9.91 5.89 -9.56
N PRO A 188 -10.78 5.27 -10.37
CA PRO A 188 -11.98 4.61 -9.86
C PRO A 188 -11.65 3.44 -8.94
N ILE A 189 -10.59 2.69 -9.21
CA ILE A 189 -10.14 1.59 -8.36
C ILE A 189 -9.69 2.13 -7.00
N ALA A 190 -8.94 3.23 -6.99
CA ALA A 190 -8.49 3.90 -5.78
C ALA A 190 -9.68 4.45 -4.95
N ILE A 191 -10.67 5.05 -5.60
CA ILE A 191 -11.89 5.55 -4.95
C ILE A 191 -12.71 4.41 -4.35
N VAL A 192 -12.87 3.31 -5.07
CA VAL A 192 -13.56 2.11 -4.55
C VAL A 192 -12.82 1.55 -3.34
N ALA A 193 -11.49 1.42 -3.41
CA ALA A 193 -10.67 0.96 -2.28
C ALA A 193 -10.79 1.91 -1.08
N LEU A 194 -10.80 3.23 -1.30
CA LEU A 194 -11.02 4.23 -0.27
C LEU A 194 -12.40 4.09 0.38
N ALA A 195 -13.46 3.97 -0.42
CA ALA A 195 -14.83 3.83 0.07
C ALA A 195 -15.02 2.54 0.86
N MET A 196 -14.48 1.43 0.38
CA MET A 196 -14.50 0.15 1.08
C MET A 196 -13.71 0.21 2.38
N GLY A 197 -12.53 0.84 2.37
CA GLY A 197 -11.72 1.03 3.56
C GLY A 197 -12.42 1.93 4.60
N ALA A 198 -13.00 3.04 4.16
CA ALA A 198 -13.75 3.92 5.05
C ALA A 198 -14.95 3.22 5.72
N LYS A 199 -15.61 2.30 5.00
CA LYS A 199 -16.78 1.55 5.50
C LYS A 199 -16.40 0.32 6.35
N TRP A 200 -15.34 -0.39 5.98
CA TRP A 200 -15.04 -1.71 6.56
C TRP A 200 -13.85 -1.72 7.53
N MET A 201 -12.99 -0.70 7.51
CA MET A 201 -11.93 -0.60 8.51
C MET A 201 -12.50 -0.15 9.84
N THR A 202 -12.64 -1.09 10.75
CA THR A 202 -12.81 -0.83 12.18
C THR A 202 -11.45 -0.49 12.80
N ASN A 203 -11.43 0.39 13.80
CA ASN A 203 -10.21 0.76 14.52
C ASN A 203 -9.58 -0.48 15.16
N LEU A 204 -8.50 -0.99 14.57
CA LEU A 204 -7.72 -2.11 15.11
C LEU A 204 -6.83 -1.70 16.31
N GLY A 205 -6.84 -0.41 16.70
CA GLY A 205 -6.00 0.15 17.75
C GLY A 205 -6.66 0.37 19.10
N GLU A 206 -7.97 0.29 19.24
CA GLU A 206 -8.65 0.60 20.52
C GLU A 206 -8.55 -0.51 21.57
N THR A 207 -8.20 -1.74 21.18
CA THR A 207 -8.05 -2.85 22.13
C THR A 207 -6.75 -2.82 22.94
N ARG A 208 -5.77 -2.00 22.57
CA ARG A 208 -4.48 -1.95 23.28
C ARG A 208 -4.42 -0.88 24.38
N ALA A 209 -5.24 0.15 24.30
CA ALA A 209 -5.33 1.18 25.34
C ALA A 209 -6.11 0.73 26.59
N ALA A 210 -6.97 -0.28 26.45
CA ALA A 210 -7.79 -0.81 27.56
C ALA A 210 -7.06 -1.84 28.45
N ARG A 211 -5.86 -2.29 28.09
CA ARG A 211 -5.12 -3.34 28.82
C ARG A 211 -3.95 -2.84 29.70
N VAL A 212 -3.78 -1.54 29.80
CA VAL A 212 -2.76 -0.96 30.69
C VAL A 212 -3.41 -0.09 31.78
N ARG A 213 -4.45 -0.62 32.41
CA ARG A 213 -4.97 -0.15 33.70
C ARG A 213 -5.30 -1.36 34.56
N CYS A 214 -4.31 -1.89 35.21
CA CYS A 214 -4.34 -2.50 36.52
C CYS A 214 -2.93 -2.53 37.07
#